data_50aceb47d6f7c4f4ba53cde1c39279ce
#
_entry.id   50aceb47d6f7c4f4ba53cde1c39279ce
#
_cell.length_a   1.000
_cell.length_b   1.000
_cell.length_c   1.000
_cell.angle_alpha   90.00
_cell.angle_beta   90.00
_cell.angle_gamma   90.00
#
_symmetry.space_group_name_H-M   'P 1'
#
loop_
_entity.id
_entity.type
_entity.pdbx_description
1 polymer ?
#
loop_
_entity_poly.entity_id
_entity_poly.type
_entity_poly.pdbx_seq_one_letter_code
_entity_poly.pdbx_strand_id
1 'polypeptide(L)'
;VQYVGGAYHKYTVTEFVGGRVWQFVSDCSINAVDSNGRTAASRGDYSCELNTPPLTIEDMDTLQQLVRLLKQGGARTGARYGCGIHVHVGSREHTAQTLKNFINLVYAQEEMLYKALGVADSRVCAWCVPINNRRTGYDHGTPTQFMNRVQKCKTIDDIERVWYEELSGGRPESCRLNHYDGSRYHLLNLHRYFSTRGQGCNTIEIRAFDATLHAGKIRSFVLLVLSMNAKALFSSRIATTKNPIMQAGNEKFAMRTWLIGMGWIGDAFKNPHAHMIKNLTGDAAWRHGPNKDKYFLDPVNN
;
A
#
# COMPACT_ATOMS: atom_id res chain seq x y z
N VAL A 1 -9.28 -22.27 17.96
CA VAL A 1 -9.20 -22.33 16.48
C VAL A 1 -10.34 -23.22 16.00
N GLN A 2 -11.24 -22.67 15.20
CA GLN A 2 -12.35 -23.40 14.60
C GLN A 2 -12.07 -23.60 13.11
N TYR A 3 -12.12 -24.85 12.63
CA TYR A 3 -12.03 -25.18 11.24
C TYR A 3 -13.40 -24.98 10.57
N VAL A 4 -13.44 -24.14 9.54
CA VAL A 4 -14.64 -23.95 8.72
C VAL A 4 -14.34 -24.53 7.35
N GLY A 5 -14.80 -25.75 7.11
CA GLY A 5 -14.55 -26.49 5.88
C GLY A 5 -15.17 -25.83 4.64
N GLY A 6 -14.53 -26.01 3.49
CA GLY A 6 -14.90 -25.53 2.15
C GLY A 6 -13.76 -25.77 1.17
N ALA A 7 -13.93 -25.45 -0.11
CA ALA A 7 -12.89 -25.57 -1.14
C ALA A 7 -11.60 -24.79 -0.82
N TYR A 8 -11.67 -23.87 0.14
CA TYR A 8 -10.56 -23.16 0.75
C TYR A 8 -10.52 -23.51 2.23
N HIS A 9 -9.42 -24.10 2.69
CA HIS A 9 -9.20 -24.35 4.11
C HIS A 9 -9.15 -23.01 4.85
N LYS A 10 -10.15 -22.76 5.70
CA LYS A 10 -10.28 -21.52 6.46
C LYS A 10 -10.24 -21.82 7.94
N TYR A 11 -9.25 -21.27 8.62
CA TYR A 11 -9.14 -21.33 10.06
C TYR A 11 -9.54 -19.98 10.64
N THR A 12 -10.47 -19.99 11.59
CA THR A 12 -10.94 -18.78 12.26
C THR A 12 -10.51 -18.84 13.71
N VAL A 13 -9.83 -17.78 14.18
CA VAL A 13 -9.43 -17.60 15.58
C VAL A 13 -10.27 -16.47 16.15
N THR A 14 -11.22 -16.80 17.03
CA THR A 14 -12.15 -15.80 17.59
C THR A 14 -11.72 -15.23 18.93
N GLU A 15 -10.77 -15.87 19.61
CA GLU A 15 -10.42 -15.55 21.01
C GLU A 15 -9.16 -14.67 21.13
N PHE A 16 -8.56 -14.27 20.02
CA PHE A 16 -7.25 -13.65 20.08
C PHE A 16 -7.27 -12.26 20.73
N VAL A 17 -8.30 -11.45 20.48
CA VAL A 17 -8.46 -10.14 21.13
C VAL A 17 -9.93 -9.69 21.08
N GLY A 18 -10.56 -9.57 22.25
CA GLY A 18 -11.88 -8.95 22.38
C GLY A 18 -13.00 -9.61 21.55
N GLY A 19 -12.90 -10.90 21.26
CA GLY A 19 -13.94 -11.66 20.53
C GLY A 19 -14.02 -11.35 19.02
N ARG A 20 -13.08 -10.54 18.46
CA ARG A 20 -13.05 -10.25 17.04
C ARG A 20 -12.47 -11.43 16.25
N VAL A 21 -12.97 -11.60 15.03
CA VAL A 21 -12.64 -12.75 14.17
C VAL A 21 -11.36 -12.44 13.37
N TRP A 22 -10.31 -13.21 13.63
CA TRP A 22 -9.10 -13.29 12.81
C TRP A 22 -9.15 -14.56 11.98
N GLN A 23 -8.74 -14.49 10.72
CA GLN A 23 -8.87 -15.61 9.80
C GLN A 23 -7.54 -15.97 9.15
N PHE A 24 -7.18 -17.25 9.18
CA PHE A 24 -6.16 -17.80 8.32
C PHE A 24 -6.88 -18.51 7.17
N VAL A 25 -6.64 -18.06 5.95
CA VAL A 25 -7.25 -18.63 4.74
C VAL A 25 -6.16 -19.19 3.84
N SER A 26 -6.44 -20.29 3.19
CA SER A 26 -5.56 -20.83 2.16
C SER A 26 -5.47 -19.88 0.98
N ASP A 27 -4.26 -19.63 0.48
CA ASP A 27 -4.02 -18.79 -0.69
C ASP A 27 -3.14 -19.52 -1.71
N CYS A 28 -3.75 -19.92 -2.82
CA CYS A 28 -3.07 -20.66 -3.89
C CYS A 28 -2.04 -19.82 -4.68
N SER A 29 -2.04 -18.50 -4.52
CA SER A 29 -1.02 -17.63 -5.14
C SER A 29 0.32 -17.67 -4.39
N ILE A 30 0.34 -18.16 -3.15
CA ILE A 30 1.54 -18.29 -2.33
C ILE A 30 2.33 -19.53 -2.73
N ASN A 31 3.63 -19.37 -2.99
CA ASN A 31 4.55 -20.46 -3.24
C ASN A 31 5.03 -21.07 -1.92
N ALA A 32 4.26 -22.01 -1.37
CA ALA A 32 4.64 -22.72 -0.17
C ALA A 32 5.86 -23.63 -0.43
N VAL A 33 6.82 -23.61 0.50
CA VAL A 33 8.02 -24.45 0.43
C VAL A 33 8.23 -25.20 1.74
N ASP A 34 8.81 -26.39 1.64
CA ASP A 34 9.21 -27.20 2.79
C ASP A 34 10.45 -26.62 3.52
N SER A 35 10.92 -27.30 4.55
CA SER A 35 12.13 -26.92 5.31
C SER A 35 13.38 -26.84 4.45
N ASN A 36 13.44 -27.58 3.34
CA ASN A 36 14.57 -27.65 2.41
C ASN A 36 14.44 -26.62 1.26
N GLY A 37 13.37 -25.81 1.26
CA GLY A 37 13.11 -24.82 0.18
C GLY A 37 12.52 -25.41 -1.09
N ARG A 38 12.08 -26.68 -1.09
CA ARG A 38 11.39 -27.31 -2.20
C ARG A 38 9.91 -26.95 -2.15
N THR A 39 9.26 -26.88 -3.32
CA THR A 39 7.81 -26.65 -3.39
C THR A 39 7.08 -27.73 -2.57
N ALA A 40 6.26 -27.32 -1.62
CA ALA A 40 5.49 -28.22 -0.79
C ALA A 40 4.49 -29.01 -1.66
N ALA A 41 4.41 -30.32 -1.42
CA ALA A 41 3.51 -31.23 -2.17
C ALA A 41 2.03 -30.83 -2.01
N SER A 42 1.65 -30.32 -0.84
CA SER A 42 0.33 -29.75 -0.56
C SER A 42 0.44 -28.25 -0.32
N ARG A 43 0.20 -27.45 -1.36
CA ARG A 43 0.22 -25.99 -1.23
C ARG A 43 -0.82 -25.49 -0.24
N GLY A 44 -1.99 -26.13 -0.17
CA GLY A 44 -3.11 -25.72 0.69
C GLY A 44 -2.83 -25.79 2.18
N ASP A 45 -1.93 -26.69 2.61
CA ASP A 45 -1.65 -26.92 4.03
C ASP A 45 -0.58 -25.94 4.59
N TYR A 46 0.25 -25.37 3.70
CA TYR A 46 1.38 -24.54 4.12
C TYR A 46 1.28 -23.10 3.64
N SER A 47 0.38 -22.78 2.71
CA SER A 47 0.16 -21.44 2.23
C SER A 47 -1.06 -20.83 2.92
N CYS A 48 -0.87 -19.73 3.62
CA CYS A 48 -2.00 -19.03 4.25
C CYS A 48 -1.85 -17.52 4.18
N GLU A 49 -2.98 -16.86 4.04
CA GLU A 49 -3.16 -15.43 4.23
C GLU A 49 -3.80 -15.19 5.59
N LEU A 50 -3.26 -14.26 6.35
CA LEU A 50 -3.87 -13.79 7.60
C LEU A 50 -4.73 -12.57 7.31
N ASN A 51 -6.04 -12.70 7.50
CA ASN A 51 -6.99 -11.62 7.43
C ASN A 51 -7.33 -11.11 8.83
N THR A 52 -7.07 -9.82 9.08
CA THR A 52 -7.45 -9.18 10.34
C THR A 52 -8.93 -8.77 10.31
N PRO A 53 -9.60 -8.68 11.47
CA PRO A 53 -10.83 -7.89 11.54
C PRO A 53 -10.55 -6.42 11.24
N PRO A 54 -11.57 -5.56 11.08
CA PRO A 54 -11.37 -4.12 11.10
C PRO A 54 -10.66 -3.69 12.41
N LEU A 55 -9.54 -3.04 12.27
CA LEU A 55 -8.67 -2.58 13.37
C LEU A 55 -8.73 -1.06 13.50
N THR A 56 -8.48 -0.58 14.72
CA THR A 56 -8.21 0.82 15.00
C THR A 56 -6.72 1.04 15.28
N ILE A 57 -6.30 2.28 15.52
CA ILE A 57 -4.90 2.56 15.82
C ILE A 57 -4.47 1.98 17.17
N GLU A 58 -5.39 1.82 18.09
CA GLU A 58 -5.18 1.22 19.42
C GLU A 58 -4.84 -0.27 19.32
N ASP A 59 -5.24 -0.94 18.26
CA ASP A 59 -4.95 -2.35 18.01
C ASP A 59 -3.53 -2.61 17.50
N MET A 60 -2.76 -1.56 17.28
CA MET A 60 -1.44 -1.68 16.65
C MET A 60 -0.48 -2.56 17.43
N ASP A 61 -0.49 -2.47 18.76
CA ASP A 61 0.39 -3.28 19.59
C ASP A 61 0.01 -4.77 19.51
N THR A 62 -1.29 -5.07 19.47
CA THR A 62 -1.81 -6.43 19.26
C THR A 62 -1.38 -6.99 17.91
N LEU A 63 -1.53 -6.23 16.83
CA LEU A 63 -1.08 -6.63 15.50
C LEU A 63 0.43 -6.91 15.49
N GLN A 64 1.23 -6.05 16.14
CA GLN A 64 2.66 -6.23 16.23
C GLN A 64 3.05 -7.46 17.05
N GLN A 65 2.32 -7.74 18.13
CA GLN A 65 2.52 -8.94 18.95
C GLN A 65 2.22 -10.21 18.15
N LEU A 66 1.11 -10.25 17.42
CA LEU A 66 0.77 -11.37 16.55
C LEU A 66 1.87 -11.64 15.52
N VAL A 67 2.38 -10.60 14.86
CA VAL A 67 3.46 -10.73 13.89
C VAL A 67 4.74 -11.33 14.53
N ARG A 68 5.07 -10.93 15.77
CA ARG A 68 6.20 -11.50 16.51
C ARG A 68 5.98 -12.98 16.83
N LEU A 69 4.76 -13.34 17.25
CA LEU A 69 4.39 -14.74 17.53
C LEU A 69 4.47 -15.61 16.27
N LEU A 70 3.96 -15.13 15.13
CA LEU A 70 4.11 -15.84 13.86
C LEU A 70 5.58 -16.08 13.50
N LYS A 71 6.42 -15.06 13.66
CA LYS A 71 7.86 -15.19 13.43
C LYS A 71 8.52 -16.21 14.39
N GLN A 72 8.19 -16.17 15.67
CA GLN A 72 8.69 -17.12 16.68
C GLN A 72 8.21 -18.55 16.40
N GLY A 73 6.98 -18.71 15.91
CA GLY A 73 6.40 -19.99 15.47
C GLY A 73 6.97 -20.54 14.17
N GLY A 74 7.95 -19.86 13.55
CA GLY A 74 8.63 -20.36 12.34
C GLY A 74 7.95 -19.99 11.04
N ALA A 75 6.94 -19.12 11.04
CA ALA A 75 6.32 -18.62 9.81
C ALA A 75 7.38 -17.97 8.90
N ARG A 76 7.22 -18.17 7.59
CA ARG A 76 8.05 -17.60 6.54
C ARG A 76 7.20 -16.73 5.63
N THR A 77 7.79 -15.65 5.11
CA THR A 77 7.11 -14.74 4.20
C THR A 77 8.12 -13.98 3.33
N GLY A 78 7.64 -13.25 2.36
CA GLY A 78 8.42 -12.38 1.48
C GLY A 78 8.05 -12.55 0.01
N ALA A 79 8.52 -11.61 -0.82
CA ALA A 79 8.22 -11.58 -2.25
C ALA A 79 8.62 -12.87 -2.98
N ARG A 80 9.69 -13.54 -2.57
CA ARG A 80 10.14 -14.82 -3.14
C ARG A 80 9.12 -15.95 -3.01
N TYR A 81 8.19 -15.84 -2.08
CA TYR A 81 7.09 -16.80 -1.89
C TYR A 81 5.77 -16.30 -2.50
N GLY A 82 5.78 -15.19 -3.23
CA GLY A 82 4.58 -14.54 -3.74
C GLY A 82 3.78 -13.77 -2.69
N CYS A 83 4.28 -13.67 -1.44
CA CYS A 83 3.55 -13.03 -0.37
C CYS A 83 3.60 -11.50 -0.46
N GLY A 84 2.45 -10.87 -0.20
CA GLY A 84 2.30 -9.42 -0.06
C GLY A 84 1.56 -9.04 1.21
N ILE A 85 1.60 -7.77 1.57
CA ILE A 85 0.72 -7.18 2.58
C ILE A 85 -0.19 -6.19 1.87
N HIS A 86 -1.48 -6.30 2.15
CA HIS A 86 -2.50 -5.39 1.67
C HIS A 86 -3.05 -4.62 2.86
N VAL A 87 -3.10 -3.31 2.75
CA VAL A 87 -3.67 -2.46 3.79
C VAL A 87 -4.95 -1.84 3.27
N HIS A 88 -6.06 -2.22 3.89
CA HIS A 88 -7.38 -1.69 3.61
C HIS A 88 -7.72 -0.58 4.60
N VAL A 89 -8.17 0.57 4.11
CA VAL A 89 -8.63 1.67 4.94
C VAL A 89 -10.10 1.95 4.64
N GLY A 90 -10.87 2.25 5.69
CA GLY A 90 -12.29 2.60 5.55
C GLY A 90 -12.46 3.84 4.68
N SER A 91 -13.44 3.82 3.79
CA SER A 91 -13.59 4.85 2.75
C SER A 91 -15.02 5.42 2.64
N ARG A 92 -15.86 5.20 3.65
CA ARG A 92 -17.25 5.67 3.65
C ARG A 92 -17.40 7.20 3.59
N GLU A 93 -16.40 7.92 4.09
CA GLU A 93 -16.40 9.37 4.19
C GLU A 93 -15.91 10.06 2.91
N HIS A 94 -15.43 9.30 1.93
CA HIS A 94 -14.94 9.89 0.69
C HIS A 94 -16.08 10.45 -0.17
N THR A 95 -15.94 11.71 -0.52
CA THR A 95 -16.65 12.37 -1.63
C THR A 95 -15.89 12.15 -2.94
N ALA A 96 -16.46 12.54 -4.07
CA ALA A 96 -15.73 12.50 -5.34
C ALA A 96 -14.42 13.32 -5.28
N GLN A 97 -14.42 14.48 -4.58
CA GLN A 97 -13.22 15.29 -4.46
C GLN A 97 -12.14 14.63 -3.61
N THR A 98 -12.50 14.08 -2.46
CA THR A 98 -11.52 13.44 -1.58
C THR A 98 -11.01 12.11 -2.15
N LEU A 99 -11.84 11.38 -2.91
CA LEU A 99 -11.39 10.20 -3.65
C LEU A 99 -10.39 10.57 -4.76
N LYS A 100 -10.65 11.67 -5.50
CA LYS A 100 -9.67 12.23 -6.45
C LYS A 100 -8.38 12.63 -5.76
N ASN A 101 -8.46 13.23 -4.57
CA ASN A 101 -7.29 13.56 -3.78
C ASN A 101 -6.45 12.32 -3.44
N PHE A 102 -7.10 11.19 -3.09
CA PHE A 102 -6.39 9.95 -2.81
C PHE A 102 -5.68 9.40 -4.07
N ILE A 103 -6.38 9.37 -5.20
CA ILE A 103 -5.81 8.96 -6.50
C ILE A 103 -4.62 9.85 -6.86
N ASN A 104 -4.77 11.19 -6.72
CA ASN A 104 -3.72 12.16 -7.02
C ASN A 104 -2.48 11.96 -6.14
N LEU A 105 -2.70 11.71 -4.84
CA LEU A 105 -1.64 11.47 -3.87
C LEU A 105 -0.81 10.23 -4.24
N VAL A 106 -1.48 9.14 -4.59
CA VAL A 106 -0.82 7.92 -5.02
C VAL A 106 -0.08 8.16 -6.34
N TYR A 107 -0.78 8.67 -7.35
CA TYR A 107 -0.20 8.89 -8.68
C TYR A 107 1.06 9.78 -8.66
N ALA A 108 1.01 10.86 -7.88
CA ALA A 108 2.14 11.79 -7.79
C ALA A 108 3.38 11.18 -7.10
N GLN A 109 3.19 10.16 -6.26
CA GLN A 109 4.25 9.61 -5.41
C GLN A 109 4.55 8.13 -5.69
N GLU A 110 3.87 7.46 -6.62
CA GLU A 110 4.01 6.01 -6.78
C GLU A 110 5.44 5.56 -7.07
N GLU A 111 6.21 6.30 -7.87
CA GLU A 111 7.62 6.00 -8.15
C GLU A 111 8.48 6.04 -6.88
N MET A 112 8.30 7.09 -6.07
CA MET A 112 8.97 7.22 -4.78
C MET A 112 8.53 6.11 -3.83
N LEU A 113 7.26 5.76 -3.81
CA LEU A 113 6.72 4.70 -2.97
C LEU A 113 7.32 3.33 -3.32
N TYR A 114 7.38 2.95 -4.59
CA TYR A 114 8.00 1.68 -5.00
C TYR A 114 9.44 1.59 -4.54
N LYS A 115 10.21 2.65 -4.74
CA LYS A 115 11.62 2.70 -4.34
C LYS A 115 11.78 2.71 -2.82
N ALA A 116 11.03 3.54 -2.10
CA ALA A 116 11.07 3.64 -0.64
C ALA A 116 10.70 2.32 0.05
N LEU A 117 9.66 1.64 -0.44
CA LEU A 117 9.19 0.37 0.07
C LEU A 117 10.09 -0.81 -0.35
N GLY A 118 10.87 -0.63 -1.41
CA GLY A 118 11.72 -1.69 -1.99
C GLY A 118 10.89 -2.84 -2.56
N VAL A 119 9.82 -2.49 -3.28
CA VAL A 119 8.88 -3.47 -3.83
C VAL A 119 9.58 -4.33 -4.87
N ALA A 120 9.45 -5.64 -4.76
CA ALA A 120 10.08 -6.57 -5.70
C ALA A 120 9.45 -6.45 -7.09
N ASP A 121 10.29 -6.49 -8.14
CA ASP A 121 9.86 -6.36 -9.54
C ASP A 121 8.79 -7.38 -9.92
N SER A 122 8.89 -8.61 -9.43
CA SER A 122 7.89 -9.66 -9.63
C SER A 122 6.50 -9.28 -9.14
N ARG A 123 6.41 -8.45 -8.10
CA ARG A 123 5.15 -7.93 -7.59
C ARG A 123 4.67 -6.71 -8.37
N VAL A 124 5.60 -5.81 -8.72
CA VAL A 124 5.27 -4.62 -9.54
C VAL A 124 4.67 -5.05 -10.86
N CYS A 125 5.21 -6.10 -11.50
CA CYS A 125 4.70 -6.59 -12.79
C CYS A 125 3.38 -7.36 -12.71
N ALA A 126 2.99 -7.87 -11.53
CA ALA A 126 1.88 -8.82 -11.43
C ALA A 126 0.75 -8.40 -10.49
N TRP A 127 1.07 -7.86 -9.32
CA TRP A 127 0.14 -7.76 -8.19
C TRP A 127 -0.08 -6.34 -7.67
N CYS A 128 0.80 -5.41 -8.02
CA CYS A 128 0.70 -4.00 -7.65
C CYS A 128 1.26 -3.10 -8.74
N VAL A 129 0.71 -3.23 -9.93
CA VAL A 129 1.13 -2.46 -11.12
C VAL A 129 0.95 -0.96 -10.88
N PRO A 130 1.88 -0.08 -11.30
CA PRO A 130 1.67 1.35 -11.24
C PRO A 130 0.41 1.79 -12.00
N ILE A 131 -0.26 2.83 -11.51
CA ILE A 131 -1.37 3.45 -12.26
C ILE A 131 -0.88 3.98 -13.61
N ASN A 132 0.37 4.40 -13.67
CA ASN A 132 1.03 4.85 -14.89
C ASN A 132 1.29 3.73 -15.92
N ASN A 133 1.35 2.48 -15.48
CA ASN A 133 1.69 1.35 -16.33
C ASN A 133 0.47 0.46 -16.48
N ARG A 134 0.04 0.25 -17.71
CA ARG A 134 -1.17 -0.49 -18.01
C ARG A 134 -0.84 -1.95 -18.28
N ARG A 135 -1.47 -2.80 -17.52
CA ARG A 135 -1.31 -4.25 -17.62
C ARG A 135 -2.03 -4.87 -18.83
N THR A 136 -3.01 -4.16 -19.40
CA THR A 136 -4.00 -4.77 -20.29
C THR A 136 -3.61 -4.84 -21.76
N GLY A 137 -2.45 -4.29 -22.17
CA GLY A 137 -2.05 -4.29 -23.59
C GLY A 137 -2.98 -3.49 -24.52
N TYR A 138 -4.08 -2.96 -24.02
CA TYR A 138 -4.95 -2.04 -24.75
C TYR A 138 -4.42 -0.62 -24.61
N ASP A 139 -4.27 0.06 -25.71
CA ASP A 139 -3.84 1.47 -25.72
C ASP A 139 -4.99 2.39 -25.32
N HIS A 140 -5.24 2.55 -24.03
CA HIS A 140 -6.27 3.43 -23.48
C HIS A 140 -5.79 4.88 -23.27
N GLY A 141 -4.76 5.31 -24.00
CA GLY A 141 -4.14 6.62 -23.86
C GLY A 141 -2.96 6.65 -22.89
N THR A 142 -2.42 7.81 -22.61
CA THR A 142 -1.29 7.98 -21.70
C THR A 142 -1.75 8.10 -20.24
N PRO A 143 -0.88 7.83 -19.25
CA PRO A 143 -1.20 8.07 -17.83
C PRO A 143 -1.72 9.47 -17.55
N THR A 144 -1.23 10.47 -18.29
CA THR A 144 -1.72 11.86 -18.22
C THR A 144 -3.18 11.96 -18.67
N GLN A 145 -3.59 11.19 -19.67
CA GLN A 145 -5.00 11.19 -20.13
C GLN A 145 -5.92 10.58 -19.06
N PHE A 146 -5.53 9.48 -18.45
CA PHE A 146 -6.25 8.90 -17.31
C PHE A 146 -6.46 9.96 -16.22
N MET A 147 -5.39 10.61 -15.78
CA MET A 147 -5.47 11.61 -14.72
C MET A 147 -6.32 12.83 -15.13
N ASN A 148 -6.24 13.27 -16.39
CA ASN A 148 -7.08 14.35 -16.91
C ASN A 148 -8.56 13.96 -16.90
N ARG A 149 -8.90 12.72 -17.21
CA ARG A 149 -10.27 12.20 -17.09
C ARG A 149 -10.72 12.18 -15.62
N VAL A 150 -9.91 11.65 -14.72
CA VAL A 150 -10.19 11.61 -13.27
C VAL A 150 -10.45 13.03 -12.72
N GLN A 151 -9.64 14.03 -13.12
CA GLN A 151 -9.83 15.41 -12.65
C GLN A 151 -11.16 16.02 -13.09
N LYS A 152 -11.70 15.62 -14.23
CA LYS A 152 -12.99 16.10 -14.76
C LYS A 152 -14.20 15.46 -14.08
N CYS A 153 -14.02 14.36 -13.37
CA CYS A 153 -15.10 13.66 -12.67
C CYS A 153 -15.71 14.54 -11.57
N LYS A 154 -17.04 14.57 -11.53
CA LYS A 154 -17.82 15.33 -10.53
C LYS A 154 -18.45 14.40 -9.48
N THR A 155 -18.72 13.18 -9.86
CA THR A 155 -19.35 12.15 -9.00
C THR A 155 -18.43 10.95 -8.81
N ILE A 156 -18.75 10.11 -7.82
CA ILE A 156 -18.06 8.83 -7.61
C ILE A 156 -18.32 7.90 -8.80
N ASP A 157 -19.51 7.94 -9.39
CA ASP A 157 -19.87 7.13 -10.57
C ASP A 157 -19.02 7.50 -11.79
N ASP A 158 -18.71 8.80 -11.96
CA ASP A 158 -17.77 9.22 -13.01
C ASP A 158 -16.38 8.65 -12.80
N ILE A 159 -15.89 8.66 -11.53
CA ILE A 159 -14.57 8.10 -11.19
C ILE A 159 -14.55 6.59 -11.42
N GLU A 160 -15.60 5.88 -11.00
CA GLU A 160 -15.75 4.44 -11.21
C GLU A 160 -15.69 4.09 -12.70
N ARG A 161 -16.45 4.82 -13.54
CA ARG A 161 -16.44 4.62 -14.98
C ARG A 161 -15.05 4.81 -15.57
N VAL A 162 -14.38 5.93 -15.24
CA VAL A 162 -13.01 6.19 -15.72
C VAL A 162 -12.04 5.11 -15.23
N TRP A 163 -12.18 4.68 -13.99
CA TRP A 163 -11.32 3.64 -13.40
C TRP A 163 -11.39 2.33 -14.18
N TYR A 164 -12.58 1.81 -14.40
CA TYR A 164 -12.74 0.53 -15.09
C TYR A 164 -12.44 0.62 -16.60
N GLU A 165 -12.89 1.67 -17.28
CA GLU A 165 -12.57 1.87 -18.69
C GLU A 165 -11.07 1.94 -18.94
N GLU A 166 -10.35 2.64 -18.08
CA GLU A 166 -8.91 2.88 -18.27
C GLU A 166 -8.04 1.75 -17.74
N LEU A 167 -8.39 1.08 -16.65
CA LEU A 167 -7.53 0.09 -16.01
C LEU A 167 -7.93 -1.37 -16.33
N SER A 168 -9.15 -1.61 -16.78
CA SER A 168 -9.65 -2.94 -17.15
C SER A 168 -10.11 -3.02 -18.59
N GLY A 169 -10.37 -1.89 -19.26
CA GLY A 169 -10.97 -1.86 -20.58
C GLY A 169 -12.44 -2.34 -20.62
N GLY A 170 -13.11 -2.37 -19.46
CA GLY A 170 -14.45 -2.92 -19.30
C GLY A 170 -15.49 -1.90 -18.85
N ARG A 171 -16.76 -2.30 -18.95
CA ARG A 171 -17.87 -1.50 -18.43
C ARG A 171 -18.00 -1.66 -16.91
N PRO A 172 -18.35 -0.60 -16.15
CA PRO A 172 -18.45 -0.65 -14.69
C PRO A 172 -19.33 -1.79 -14.18
N GLU A 173 -20.46 -2.05 -14.81
CA GLU A 173 -21.43 -3.06 -14.39
C GLU A 173 -20.84 -4.47 -14.43
N SER A 174 -20.11 -4.82 -15.50
CA SER A 174 -19.46 -6.13 -15.63
C SER A 174 -18.21 -6.23 -14.77
N CYS A 175 -17.41 -5.17 -14.69
CA CYS A 175 -16.20 -5.16 -13.88
C CYS A 175 -16.50 -5.30 -12.38
N ARG A 176 -17.54 -4.62 -11.87
CA ARG A 176 -17.94 -4.74 -10.45
C ARG A 176 -18.28 -6.16 -10.03
N LEU A 177 -18.91 -6.93 -10.92
CA LEU A 177 -19.31 -8.31 -10.67
C LEU A 177 -18.15 -9.30 -10.78
N ASN A 178 -17.08 -8.92 -11.44
CA ASN A 178 -15.90 -9.76 -11.61
C ASN A 178 -14.95 -9.62 -10.42
N HIS A 179 -14.99 -10.57 -9.49
CA HIS A 179 -14.11 -10.58 -8.31
C HIS A 179 -12.61 -10.42 -8.67
N TYR A 180 -12.19 -10.93 -9.82
CA TYR A 180 -10.82 -10.89 -10.32
C TYR A 180 -10.60 -9.83 -11.39
N ASP A 181 -11.36 -8.75 -11.37
CA ASP A 181 -11.18 -7.64 -12.31
C ASP A 181 -9.74 -7.13 -12.34
N GLY A 182 -9.22 -6.83 -13.54
CA GLY A 182 -7.82 -6.43 -13.74
C GLY A 182 -7.40 -5.19 -12.96
N SER A 183 -8.33 -4.27 -12.73
CA SER A 183 -8.06 -3.01 -12.02
C SER A 183 -7.65 -3.20 -10.56
N ARG A 184 -7.95 -4.36 -9.96
CA ARG A 184 -7.55 -4.68 -8.58
C ARG A 184 -6.05 -4.90 -8.40
N TYR A 185 -5.32 -5.15 -9.48
CA TYR A 185 -3.89 -5.51 -9.43
C TYR A 185 -2.96 -4.30 -9.55
N HIS A 186 -3.46 -3.11 -9.29
CA HIS A 186 -2.66 -1.89 -9.16
C HIS A 186 -2.21 -1.65 -7.72
N LEU A 187 -1.16 -0.81 -7.54
CA LEU A 187 -0.70 -0.35 -6.22
C LEU A 187 -1.87 0.20 -5.40
N LEU A 188 -2.68 1.04 -6.01
CA LEU A 188 -3.98 1.50 -5.48
C LEU A 188 -5.06 0.61 -6.07
N ASN A 189 -5.83 -0.04 -5.23
CA ASN A 189 -6.99 -0.82 -5.64
C ASN A 189 -8.27 -0.18 -5.14
N LEU A 190 -9.08 0.34 -6.08
CA LEU A 190 -10.42 0.87 -5.83
C LEU A 190 -11.54 -0.12 -6.21
N HIS A 191 -11.19 -1.29 -6.76
CA HIS A 191 -12.21 -2.26 -7.16
C HIS A 191 -13.09 -2.65 -5.98
N ARG A 192 -12.52 -2.90 -4.80
CA ARG A 192 -13.31 -3.22 -3.61
C ARG A 192 -14.19 -2.04 -3.16
N TYR A 193 -13.72 -0.80 -3.31
CA TYR A 193 -14.52 0.38 -3.03
C TYR A 193 -15.77 0.41 -3.91
N PHE A 194 -15.63 0.19 -5.21
CA PHE A 194 -16.75 0.24 -6.15
C PHE A 194 -17.64 -1.01 -6.07
N SER A 195 -17.07 -2.22 -6.00
CA SER A 195 -17.82 -3.47 -6.01
C SER A 195 -18.65 -3.70 -4.76
N THR A 196 -18.31 -3.09 -3.62
CA THR A 196 -19.03 -3.23 -2.35
C THR A 196 -19.76 -1.94 -1.93
N ARG A 197 -19.83 -0.95 -2.82
CA ARG A 197 -20.53 0.32 -2.55
C ARG A 197 -22.01 0.06 -2.22
N GLY A 198 -22.46 0.61 -1.10
CA GLY A 198 -23.81 0.35 -0.57
C GLY A 198 -23.93 -0.88 0.34
N GLN A 199 -22.93 -1.76 0.40
CA GLN A 199 -22.95 -2.96 1.25
C GLN A 199 -22.27 -2.76 2.62
N GLY A 200 -21.84 -1.56 2.92
CA GLY A 200 -21.26 -1.22 4.22
C GLY A 200 -19.79 -1.61 4.44
N CYS A 201 -19.14 -2.19 3.45
CA CYS A 201 -17.76 -2.71 3.56
C CYS A 201 -16.77 -2.01 2.60
N ASN A 202 -17.04 -0.77 2.21
CA ASN A 202 -16.21 -0.04 1.26
C ASN A 202 -14.83 0.23 1.85
N THR A 203 -13.79 -0.22 1.16
CA THR A 203 -12.41 0.08 1.53
C THR A 203 -11.58 0.47 0.31
N ILE A 204 -10.64 1.38 0.54
CA ILE A 204 -9.53 1.64 -0.37
C ILE A 204 -8.38 0.74 0.05
N GLU A 205 -7.73 0.08 -0.90
CA GLU A 205 -6.65 -0.86 -0.63
C GLU A 205 -5.34 -0.37 -1.26
N ILE A 206 -4.25 -0.40 -0.48
CA ILE A 206 -2.88 -0.24 -0.98
C ILE A 206 -2.17 -1.60 -0.94
N ARG A 207 -1.64 -2.03 -2.09
CA ARG A 207 -1.08 -3.37 -2.34
C ARG A 207 0.44 -3.41 -2.50
N ALA A 208 1.12 -2.28 -2.37
CA ALA A 208 2.54 -2.14 -2.71
C ALA A 208 3.52 -2.74 -1.70
N PHE A 209 3.05 -3.41 -0.65
CA PHE A 209 3.95 -3.87 0.40
C PHE A 209 4.36 -5.32 0.18
N ASP A 210 5.67 -5.57 0.07
CA ASP A 210 6.20 -6.92 0.18
C ASP A 210 5.97 -7.46 1.59
N ALA A 211 5.56 -8.72 1.69
CA ALA A 211 5.28 -9.31 2.98
C ALA A 211 6.53 -9.41 3.85
N THR A 212 6.34 -9.16 5.13
CA THR A 212 7.40 -9.17 6.15
C THR A 212 6.85 -9.60 7.50
N LEU A 213 7.67 -10.28 8.31
CA LEU A 213 7.42 -10.54 9.72
C LEU A 213 8.17 -9.56 10.63
N HIS A 214 8.49 -8.37 10.13
CA HIS A 214 9.06 -7.29 10.91
C HIS A 214 7.94 -6.36 11.40
N ALA A 215 7.54 -6.52 12.66
CA ALA A 215 6.41 -5.81 13.28
C ALA A 215 6.49 -4.27 13.13
N GLY A 216 7.70 -3.68 13.22
CA GLY A 216 7.91 -2.24 13.02
C GLY A 216 7.66 -1.78 11.58
N LYS A 217 8.01 -2.58 10.58
CA LYS A 217 7.70 -2.28 9.17
C LYS A 217 6.20 -2.32 8.93
N ILE A 218 5.49 -3.34 9.45
CA ILE A 218 4.03 -3.44 9.32
C ILE A 218 3.35 -2.22 9.93
N ARG A 219 3.76 -1.81 11.14
CA ARG A 219 3.28 -0.56 11.73
C ARG A 219 3.49 0.63 10.80
N SER A 220 4.66 0.75 10.17
CA SER A 220 4.97 1.85 9.25
C SER A 220 4.07 1.84 8.01
N PHE A 221 3.76 0.65 7.46
CA PHE A 221 2.87 0.50 6.32
C PHE A 221 1.44 0.93 6.65
N VAL A 222 0.93 0.49 7.80
CA VAL A 222 -0.42 0.89 8.26
C VAL A 222 -0.48 2.39 8.49
N LEU A 223 0.49 2.97 9.20
CA LEU A 223 0.57 4.42 9.43
C LEU A 223 0.64 5.20 8.12
N LEU A 224 1.40 4.73 7.13
CA LEU A 224 1.48 5.36 5.82
C LEU A 224 0.10 5.45 5.16
N VAL A 225 -0.63 4.33 5.09
CA VAL A 225 -1.94 4.30 4.44
C VAL A 225 -2.97 5.14 5.20
N LEU A 226 -2.98 5.09 6.54
CA LEU A 226 -3.83 5.94 7.35
C LEU A 226 -3.54 7.43 7.15
N SER A 227 -2.26 7.82 7.08
CA SER A 227 -1.86 9.21 6.85
C SER A 227 -2.22 9.68 5.43
N MET A 228 -2.08 8.81 4.43
CA MET A 228 -2.52 9.10 3.06
C MET A 228 -4.03 9.31 2.99
N ASN A 229 -4.79 8.48 3.69
CA ASN A 229 -6.24 8.59 3.77
C ASN A 229 -6.67 9.91 4.45
N ALA A 230 -6.10 10.20 5.61
CA ALA A 230 -6.35 11.45 6.32
C ALA A 230 -5.99 12.67 5.46
N LYS A 231 -4.83 12.65 4.80
CA LYS A 231 -4.40 13.73 3.91
C LYS A 231 -5.39 13.94 2.75
N ALA A 232 -5.90 12.86 2.17
CA ALA A 232 -6.89 12.94 1.09
C ALA A 232 -8.23 13.51 1.57
N LEU A 233 -8.69 13.10 2.76
CA LEU A 233 -9.96 13.56 3.34
C LEU A 233 -9.92 15.04 3.74
N PHE A 234 -8.82 15.48 4.38
CA PHE A 234 -8.74 16.82 4.96
C PHE A 234 -8.11 17.88 4.02
N SER A 235 -7.66 17.49 2.83
CA SER A 235 -7.16 18.46 1.84
C SER A 235 -8.26 18.90 0.89
N SER A 236 -8.38 20.20 0.65
CA SER A 236 -9.30 20.73 -0.36
C SER A 236 -8.96 20.23 -1.76
N ARG A 237 -7.66 20.17 -2.09
CA ARG A 237 -7.14 19.65 -3.35
C ARG A 237 -5.71 19.14 -3.20
N ILE A 238 -5.41 18.02 -3.84
CA ILE A 238 -4.04 17.47 -3.97
C ILE A 238 -3.63 17.54 -5.44
N ALA A 239 -2.43 18.07 -5.69
CA ALA A 239 -1.87 18.17 -7.04
C ALA A 239 -1.42 16.80 -7.57
N THR A 240 -1.46 16.64 -8.89
CA THR A 240 -0.96 15.46 -9.61
C THR A 240 0.51 15.57 -10.01
N THR A 241 1.14 16.69 -9.72
CA THR A 241 2.52 16.96 -10.12
C THR A 241 3.48 16.10 -9.32
N LYS A 242 4.35 15.39 -10.02
CA LYS A 242 5.43 14.62 -9.39
C LYS A 242 6.35 15.53 -8.57
N ASN A 243 6.89 15.00 -7.49
CA ASN A 243 7.75 15.77 -6.59
C ASN A 243 9.07 16.15 -7.29
N PRO A 244 9.36 17.45 -7.48
CA PRO A 244 10.57 17.88 -8.18
C PRO A 244 11.87 17.55 -7.41
N ILE A 245 11.79 17.30 -6.11
CA ILE A 245 12.96 16.90 -5.29
C ILE A 245 13.39 15.48 -5.66
N MET A 246 12.46 14.60 -6.00
CA MET A 246 12.79 13.27 -6.52
C MET A 246 13.60 13.35 -7.82
N GLN A 247 13.20 14.28 -8.69
CA GLN A 247 13.90 14.53 -9.95
C GLN A 247 15.31 15.10 -9.74
N ALA A 248 15.53 15.81 -8.63
CA ALA A 248 16.85 16.37 -8.25
C ALA A 248 17.79 15.35 -7.57
N GLY A 249 17.38 14.08 -7.41
CA GLY A 249 18.23 12.99 -6.89
C GLY A 249 18.35 12.91 -5.37
N ASN A 250 17.71 13.78 -4.59
CA ASN A 250 17.69 13.68 -3.11
C ASN A 250 16.38 13.06 -2.61
N GLU A 251 16.27 11.76 -2.81
CA GLU A 251 15.05 11.00 -2.54
C GLU A 251 14.70 10.93 -1.05
N LYS A 252 15.71 10.77 -0.18
CA LYS A 252 15.50 10.75 1.27
C LYS A 252 14.89 12.03 1.78
N PHE A 253 15.36 13.18 1.30
CA PHE A 253 14.80 14.47 1.67
C PHE A 253 13.37 14.63 1.14
N ALA A 254 13.13 14.22 -0.11
CA ALA A 254 11.81 14.26 -0.73
C ALA A 254 10.80 13.43 0.07
N MET A 255 11.15 12.19 0.38
CA MET A 255 10.28 11.28 1.16
C MET A 255 10.03 11.84 2.57
N ARG A 256 11.08 12.26 3.27
CA ARG A 256 10.94 12.85 4.61
C ARG A 256 10.02 14.07 4.60
N THR A 257 10.22 14.99 3.67
CA THR A 257 9.39 16.19 3.55
C THR A 257 7.93 15.86 3.27
N TRP A 258 7.69 14.88 2.41
CA TRP A 258 6.35 14.41 2.10
C TRP A 258 5.67 13.78 3.33
N LEU A 259 6.36 12.93 4.09
CA LEU A 259 5.86 12.33 5.32
C LEU A 259 5.55 13.39 6.39
N ILE A 260 6.41 14.39 6.57
CA ILE A 260 6.16 15.54 7.46
C ILE A 260 4.89 16.28 7.02
N GLY A 261 4.69 16.48 5.71
CA GLY A 261 3.48 17.07 5.14
C GLY A 261 2.20 16.26 5.37
N MET A 262 2.32 15.00 5.79
CA MET A 262 1.23 14.13 6.24
C MET A 262 1.13 14.00 7.77
N GLY A 263 1.88 14.80 8.52
CA GLY A 263 1.82 14.83 9.98
C GLY A 263 2.78 13.86 10.69
N TRP A 264 3.76 13.26 9.99
CA TRP A 264 4.75 12.39 10.63
C TRP A 264 5.78 13.20 11.41
N ILE A 265 5.39 13.70 12.58
CA ILE A 265 6.20 14.58 13.45
C ILE A 265 6.27 13.96 14.84
N GLY A 266 7.42 14.08 15.50
CA GLY A 266 7.64 13.60 16.87
C GLY A 266 8.16 12.16 16.95
N ASP A 267 8.41 11.72 18.18
CA ASP A 267 9.10 10.45 18.49
C ASP A 267 8.36 9.21 18.01
N ALA A 268 7.02 9.24 18.00
CA ALA A 268 6.19 8.14 17.53
C ALA A 268 6.48 7.74 16.07
N PHE A 269 6.97 8.69 15.26
CA PHE A 269 7.27 8.48 13.85
C PHE A 269 8.76 8.28 13.54
N LYS A 270 9.67 8.36 14.53
CA LYS A 270 11.11 8.20 14.32
C LYS A 270 11.47 6.88 13.64
N ASN A 271 11.00 5.76 14.17
CA ASN A 271 11.23 4.45 13.58
C ASN A 271 10.47 4.25 12.24
N PRO A 272 9.17 4.63 12.11
CA PRO A 272 8.49 4.63 10.83
C PRO A 272 9.20 5.44 9.74
N HIS A 273 9.71 6.63 10.03
CA HIS A 273 10.54 7.41 9.10
C HIS A 273 11.76 6.63 8.61
N ALA A 274 12.52 6.03 9.56
CA ALA A 274 13.71 5.24 9.22
C ALA A 274 13.38 4.09 8.26
N HIS A 275 12.23 3.43 8.45
CA HIS A 275 11.78 2.37 7.54
C HIS A 275 11.45 2.89 6.14
N MET A 276 10.82 4.07 6.04
CA MET A 276 10.40 4.64 4.75
C MET A 276 11.56 5.19 3.91
N ILE A 277 12.64 5.67 4.54
CA ILE A 277 13.76 6.28 3.81
C ILE A 277 14.93 5.30 3.56
N LYS A 278 14.88 4.09 4.10
CA LYS A 278 16.01 3.14 4.10
C LYS A 278 16.54 2.82 2.70
N ASN A 279 15.64 2.63 1.75
CA ASN A 279 15.97 2.20 0.38
C ASN A 279 16.22 3.37 -0.58
N LEU A 280 16.12 4.59 -0.10
CA LEU A 280 16.27 5.81 -0.89
C LEU A 280 17.71 6.33 -0.85
N THR A 281 18.10 7.11 -1.86
CA THR A 281 19.40 7.76 -1.96
C THR A 281 19.36 9.20 -1.44
N GLY A 282 20.52 9.77 -1.17
CA GLY A 282 20.66 11.15 -0.73
C GLY A 282 20.70 11.33 0.79
N ASP A 283 20.46 12.54 1.25
CA ASP A 283 20.52 12.96 2.64
C ASP A 283 19.12 13.35 3.14
N ALA A 284 18.71 12.82 4.29
CA ALA A 284 17.39 13.10 4.85
C ALA A 284 17.30 14.48 5.53
N ALA A 285 18.42 15.05 6.00
CA ALA A 285 18.46 16.30 6.75
C ALA A 285 18.61 17.52 5.83
N TRP A 286 19.34 17.37 4.73
CA TRP A 286 19.75 18.50 3.89
C TRP A 286 19.28 18.34 2.46
N ARG A 287 18.57 19.36 1.95
CA ARG A 287 18.04 19.35 0.57
C ARG A 287 19.14 19.24 -0.49
N HIS A 288 20.23 19.95 -0.30
CA HIS A 288 21.36 20.07 -1.23
C HIS A 288 22.68 19.48 -0.68
N GLY A 289 22.59 18.64 0.35
CA GLY A 289 23.75 18.16 1.10
C GLY A 289 24.18 19.12 2.22
N PRO A 290 25.02 18.67 3.15
CA PRO A 290 25.60 19.54 4.16
C PRO A 290 26.41 20.62 3.47
N ASN A 291 26.12 21.89 3.80
CA ASN A 291 26.87 23.03 3.28
C ASN A 291 28.25 23.00 3.96
N LYS A 292 29.22 22.33 3.33
CA LYS A 292 30.58 22.20 3.84
C LYS A 292 31.27 23.57 3.98
N ASP A 293 30.82 24.57 3.21
CA ASP A 293 31.41 25.88 3.17
C ASP A 293 30.96 26.80 4.30
N LYS A 294 29.95 26.44 5.10
CA LYS A 294 29.49 27.26 6.23
C LYS A 294 30.25 27.05 7.54
N TYR A 295 31.07 26.03 7.63
CA TYR A 295 31.83 25.69 8.85
C TYR A 295 33.35 25.87 8.73
N PHE A 296 33.84 26.26 7.59
CA PHE A 296 35.19 26.75 7.43
C PHE A 296 35.16 28.27 7.26
N LEU A 297 34.78 28.97 8.32
CA LEU A 297 35.32 30.30 8.51
C LEU A 297 36.77 30.09 8.88
N ASP A 298 37.70 30.39 7.94
CA ASP A 298 39.11 30.41 8.17
C ASP A 298 39.43 31.21 9.42
N PRO A 299 40.11 30.63 10.43
CA PRO A 299 40.68 31.43 11.50
C PRO A 299 42.05 31.87 11.06
N VAL A 300 42.16 32.75 10.08
CA VAL A 300 43.42 33.47 9.88
C VAL A 300 43.10 34.82 9.26
N ASN A 301 43.04 35.83 10.08
CA ASN A 301 43.70 37.12 9.92
C ASN A 301 43.20 38.08 11.01
N ASN A 302 43.89 38.01 12.13
CA ASN A 302 44.22 39.18 12.95
C ASN A 302 45.63 39.01 13.48
#